data_fe6b83dc02c187bcbd4094edeef346e7
#
_entry.id   fe6b83dc02c187bcbd4094edeef346e7
#
_cell.length_a   1.000
_cell.length_b   1.000
_cell.length_c   1.000
_cell.angle_alpha   90.00
_cell.angle_beta   90.00
_cell.angle_gamma   90.00
#
_symmetry.space_group_name_H-M   'P 1'
#
loop_
_entity.id
_entity.type
_entity.pdbx_description
1 polymer ?
#
loop_
_entity_poly.entity_id
_entity_poly.type
_entity_poly.pdbx_seq_one_letter_code
_entity_poly.pdbx_strand_id
1 'polypeptide(L)'
;MNDITKIEHNPPLGERVNKCFEVILPDKDGKISFVQGGRAYNAGDIIVVAPLCRYSLSPPAATHIFLERALLSVKDVLIFRDDENGGVKHAAMQAEAYMRSTAKNGGAVLAALGNLLVSYITLRGKETSSPVVETVRGDIESNLTNTTYSLEDSLKKLPLNYDYVRKLFKKETGATPHEYLLSRRMELARGLIISGLSNKYSAYTVSQIAEACGFAEPLYFSRVFKKYYGVAPSEYGK
;
A
#
# COMPACT_ATOMS: atom_id res chain seq x y z
N MET A 1 -12.71 4.97 15.23
CA MET A 1 -12.62 3.73 16.00
C MET A 1 -12.07 2.69 15.07
N ASN A 2 -10.95 2.04 15.41
CA ASN A 2 -10.29 1.09 14.51
C ASN A 2 -10.84 -0.30 14.80
N ASP A 3 -11.72 -0.79 13.94
CA ASP A 3 -12.47 -2.02 14.20
C ASP A 3 -11.81 -3.22 13.51
N ILE A 4 -11.50 -4.28 14.27
CA ILE A 4 -11.14 -5.57 13.71
C ILE A 4 -12.44 -6.25 13.28
N THR A 5 -12.62 -6.41 11.97
CA THR A 5 -13.89 -6.93 11.41
C THR A 5 -13.81 -8.39 11.00
N LYS A 6 -12.61 -8.87 10.69
CA LYS A 6 -12.40 -10.23 10.21
C LYS A 6 -10.99 -10.72 10.53
N ILE A 7 -10.85 -12.02 10.79
CA ILE A 7 -9.57 -12.74 10.84
C ILE A 7 -9.68 -13.98 9.95
N GLU A 8 -8.70 -14.17 9.08
CA GLU A 8 -8.59 -15.33 8.19
C GLU A 8 -7.24 -16.04 8.41
N HIS A 9 -7.24 -17.36 8.28
CA HIS A 9 -6.02 -18.17 8.30
C HIS A 9 -5.82 -18.84 6.94
N ASN A 10 -4.59 -18.79 6.46
CA ASN A 10 -4.17 -19.46 5.22
C ASN A 10 -5.16 -19.25 4.06
N PRO A 11 -5.46 -18.01 3.69
CA PRO A 11 -6.38 -17.76 2.60
C PRO A 11 -5.85 -18.38 1.28
N PRO A 12 -6.74 -18.66 0.31
CA PRO A 12 -6.34 -19.28 -0.95
C PRO A 12 -5.29 -18.46 -1.70
N LEU A 13 -4.43 -19.16 -2.46
CA LEU A 13 -3.45 -18.56 -3.37
C LEU A 13 -4.14 -17.65 -4.40
N GLY A 14 -3.50 -16.52 -4.71
CA GLY A 14 -3.95 -15.62 -5.77
C GLY A 14 -3.74 -14.14 -5.44
N GLU A 15 -4.11 -13.31 -6.39
CA GLU A 15 -4.17 -11.86 -6.19
C GLU A 15 -5.31 -11.48 -5.24
N ARG A 16 -5.00 -10.58 -4.32
CA ARG A 16 -5.95 -10.06 -3.33
C ARG A 16 -6.01 -8.54 -3.41
N VAL A 17 -7.18 -8.02 -3.14
CA VAL A 17 -7.40 -6.59 -2.94
C VAL A 17 -8.51 -6.42 -1.90
N ASN A 18 -8.27 -5.60 -0.88
CA ASN A 18 -9.21 -5.34 0.20
C ASN A 18 -9.54 -3.85 0.29
N LYS A 19 -10.72 -3.53 0.81
CA LYS A 19 -11.18 -2.13 1.00
C LYS A 19 -10.71 -1.52 2.31
N CYS A 20 -10.11 -2.30 3.19
CA CYS A 20 -9.59 -1.90 4.50
C CYS A 20 -8.11 -2.25 4.62
N PHE A 21 -7.46 -1.77 5.68
CA PHE A 21 -6.12 -2.21 6.01
C PHE A 21 -6.11 -3.68 6.41
N GLU A 22 -5.08 -4.36 6.00
CA GLU A 22 -4.87 -5.77 6.32
C GLU A 22 -3.52 -5.93 7.00
N VAL A 23 -3.53 -6.54 8.19
CA VAL A 23 -2.32 -6.90 8.93
C VAL A 23 -2.11 -8.40 8.77
N ILE A 24 -0.96 -8.78 8.24
CA ILE A 24 -0.62 -10.16 7.93
C ILE A 24 0.53 -10.60 8.84
N LEU A 25 0.34 -11.74 9.49
CA LEU A 25 1.35 -12.40 10.32
C LEU A 25 1.77 -13.69 9.61
N PRO A 26 2.87 -13.70 8.86
CA PRO A 26 3.32 -14.88 8.14
C PRO A 26 3.91 -15.94 9.08
N ASP A 27 3.56 -17.20 8.83
CA ASP A 27 4.07 -18.35 9.55
C ASP A 27 5.41 -18.86 9.01
N LYS A 28 5.75 -18.48 7.77
CA LYS A 28 6.95 -18.90 7.04
C LYS A 28 7.56 -17.74 6.29
N ASP A 29 8.86 -17.87 6.01
CA ASP A 29 9.56 -16.94 5.12
C ASP A 29 8.94 -16.94 3.72
N GLY A 30 8.97 -15.80 3.05
CA GLY A 30 8.35 -15.72 1.73
C GLY A 30 8.53 -14.38 1.04
N LYS A 31 7.63 -14.14 0.09
CA LYS A 31 7.61 -12.92 -0.71
C LYS A 31 6.17 -12.40 -0.85
N ILE A 32 6.00 -11.11 -0.64
CA ILE A 32 4.80 -10.39 -1.05
C ILE A 32 5.08 -9.66 -2.36
N SER A 33 4.22 -9.84 -3.36
CA SER A 33 4.27 -9.13 -4.65
C SER A 33 3.07 -8.19 -4.73
N PHE A 34 3.28 -6.97 -5.22
CA PHE A 34 2.28 -5.93 -5.40
C PHE A 34 2.62 -5.06 -6.62
N VAL A 35 1.74 -4.17 -7.02
CA VAL A 35 1.86 -3.42 -8.31
C VAL A 35 3.21 -2.71 -8.45
N GLN A 36 3.74 -2.12 -7.38
CA GLN A 36 5.01 -1.41 -7.41
C GLN A 36 6.25 -2.32 -7.33
N GLY A 37 6.08 -3.63 -7.12
CA GLY A 37 7.21 -4.57 -7.03
C GLY A 37 6.94 -5.75 -6.11
N GLY A 38 7.98 -6.21 -5.41
CA GLY A 38 7.87 -7.30 -4.45
C GLY A 38 8.95 -7.23 -3.38
N ARG A 39 8.61 -7.65 -2.16
CA ARG A 39 9.51 -7.66 -0.99
C ARG A 39 9.54 -9.04 -0.34
N ALA A 40 10.73 -9.46 0.07
CA ALA A 40 10.88 -10.64 0.93
C ALA A 40 10.46 -10.30 2.35
N TYR A 41 9.96 -11.29 3.05
CA TYR A 41 9.66 -11.24 4.48
C TYR A 41 10.12 -12.54 5.16
N ASN A 42 10.30 -12.48 6.46
CA ASN A 42 10.62 -13.67 7.28
C ASN A 42 9.44 -14.03 8.17
N ALA A 43 9.41 -15.27 8.62
CA ALA A 43 8.47 -15.69 9.66
C ALA A 43 8.62 -14.79 10.91
N GLY A 44 7.47 -14.31 11.40
CA GLY A 44 7.40 -13.37 12.54
C GLY A 44 7.64 -11.89 12.19
N ASP A 45 7.78 -11.55 10.89
CA ASP A 45 7.58 -10.18 10.46
C ASP A 45 6.08 -9.84 10.47
N ILE A 46 5.77 -8.56 10.53
CA ILE A 46 4.42 -8.02 10.39
C ILE A 46 4.34 -7.32 9.05
N ILE A 47 3.34 -7.69 8.26
CA ILE A 47 3.10 -7.06 6.96
C ILE A 47 1.79 -6.29 7.07
N VAL A 48 1.80 -5.01 6.73
CA VAL A 48 0.58 -4.17 6.67
C VAL A 48 0.35 -3.77 5.23
N VAL A 49 -0.82 -4.13 4.71
CA VAL A 49 -1.25 -3.80 3.35
C VAL A 49 -2.31 -2.71 3.41
N ALA A 50 -2.09 -1.66 2.63
CA ALA A 50 -3.04 -0.53 2.54
C ALA A 50 -4.33 -0.93 1.80
N PRO A 51 -5.44 -0.20 2.03
CA PRO A 51 -6.67 -0.39 1.28
C PRO A 51 -6.45 -0.25 -0.22
N LEU A 52 -7.13 -1.08 -1.00
CA LEU A 52 -7.08 -1.12 -2.47
C LEU A 52 -5.72 -1.47 -3.06
N CYS A 53 -4.71 -1.77 -2.25
CA CYS A 53 -3.46 -2.33 -2.72
C CYS A 53 -3.70 -3.77 -3.20
N ARG A 54 -3.34 -4.04 -4.46
CA ARG A 54 -3.40 -5.38 -5.05
C ARG A 54 -2.10 -6.10 -4.75
N TYR A 55 -2.18 -7.28 -4.15
CA TYR A 55 -1.01 -8.05 -3.75
C TYR A 55 -1.23 -9.55 -3.87
N SER A 56 -0.15 -10.31 -3.85
CA SER A 56 -0.14 -11.76 -3.66
C SER A 56 0.94 -12.17 -2.67
N LEU A 57 0.68 -13.20 -1.88
CA LEU A 57 1.58 -13.74 -0.87
C LEU A 57 2.04 -15.14 -1.29
N SER A 58 3.33 -15.41 -1.16
CA SER A 58 3.89 -16.73 -1.44
C SER A 58 4.98 -17.07 -0.41
N PRO A 59 4.80 -18.12 0.43
CA PRO A 59 3.60 -18.95 0.55
C PRO A 59 2.40 -18.21 1.20
N PRO A 60 1.17 -18.71 1.07
CA PRO A 60 -0.02 -18.07 1.66
C PRO A 60 -0.19 -18.37 3.16
N ALA A 61 0.75 -19.09 3.77
CA ALA A 61 0.70 -19.49 5.18
C ALA A 61 0.85 -18.27 6.10
N ALA A 62 -0.26 -17.72 6.51
CA ALA A 62 -0.31 -16.53 7.34
C ALA A 62 -1.68 -16.35 8.01
N THR A 63 -1.70 -15.58 9.11
CA THR A 63 -2.92 -15.02 9.72
C THR A 63 -3.15 -13.63 9.19
N HIS A 64 -4.34 -13.34 8.69
CA HIS A 64 -4.76 -12.08 8.10
C HIS A 64 -5.82 -11.41 8.99
N ILE A 65 -5.57 -10.17 9.41
CA ILE A 65 -6.45 -9.37 10.27
C ILE A 65 -6.91 -8.15 9.48
N PHE A 66 -8.21 -7.93 9.39
CA PHE A 66 -8.81 -6.84 8.65
C PHE A 66 -9.21 -5.72 9.61
N LEU A 67 -8.64 -4.51 9.37
CA LEU A 67 -8.87 -3.31 10.17
C LEU A 67 -9.70 -2.30 9.37
N GLU A 68 -10.97 -2.17 9.70
CA GLU A 68 -11.80 -1.11 9.14
C GLU A 68 -11.60 0.21 9.87
N ARG A 69 -11.83 1.33 9.16
CA ARG A 69 -11.72 2.70 9.67
C ARG A 69 -10.37 3.05 10.29
N ALA A 70 -9.34 2.21 10.10
CA ALA A 70 -8.01 2.52 10.59
C ALA A 70 -7.42 3.73 9.85
N LEU A 71 -6.80 4.64 10.58
CA LEU A 71 -6.06 5.77 10.04
C LEU A 71 -4.57 5.48 10.18
N LEU A 72 -4.00 4.84 9.16
CA LEU A 72 -2.60 4.49 9.09
C LEU A 72 -1.94 5.23 7.91
N SER A 73 -0.73 5.72 8.11
CA SER A 73 0.07 6.34 7.06
C SER A 73 0.83 5.31 6.21
N VAL A 74 0.21 4.16 5.95
CA VAL A 74 0.74 3.13 5.05
C VAL A 74 0.08 3.31 3.69
N LYS A 75 0.87 3.56 2.65
CA LYS A 75 0.34 3.84 1.31
C LYS A 75 0.18 2.57 0.46
N ASP A 76 1.05 1.59 0.65
CA ASP A 76 1.06 0.34 -0.11
C ASP A 76 1.27 -0.85 0.82
N VAL A 77 2.52 -1.25 1.03
CA VAL A 77 2.92 -2.35 1.90
C VAL A 77 4.03 -1.91 2.84
N LEU A 78 3.80 -2.07 4.13
CA LEU A 78 4.79 -1.89 5.19
C LEU A 78 5.19 -3.26 5.74
N ILE A 79 6.48 -3.52 5.92
CA ILE A 79 7.00 -4.74 6.57
C ILE A 79 7.94 -4.32 7.68
N PHE A 80 7.73 -4.85 8.87
CA PHE A 80 8.58 -4.61 10.03
C PHE A 80 8.61 -5.82 10.95
N ARG A 81 9.61 -5.90 11.82
CA ARG A 81 9.70 -6.93 12.85
C ARG A 81 8.84 -6.55 14.05
N ASP A 82 8.10 -7.51 14.63
CA ASP A 82 7.40 -7.30 15.89
C ASP A 82 8.41 -6.95 17.01
N ASP A 83 7.92 -6.32 18.09
CA ASP A 83 8.78 -6.00 19.22
C ASP A 83 9.20 -7.27 19.98
N GLU A 84 10.15 -7.11 20.92
CA GLU A 84 10.68 -8.22 21.72
C GLU A 84 9.59 -8.95 22.54
N ASN A 85 8.51 -8.24 22.86
CA ASN A 85 7.36 -8.77 23.58
C ASN A 85 6.29 -9.37 22.66
N GLY A 86 6.44 -9.27 21.34
CA GLY A 86 5.47 -9.76 20.37
C GLY A 86 4.13 -9.02 20.46
N GLY A 87 4.15 -7.70 20.62
CA GLY A 87 2.96 -6.89 20.91
C GLY A 87 1.87 -7.00 19.87
N VAL A 88 2.23 -6.98 18.57
CA VAL A 88 1.27 -7.16 17.48
C VAL A 88 0.70 -8.57 17.48
N LYS A 89 1.56 -9.58 17.65
CA LYS A 89 1.16 -10.99 17.69
C LYS A 89 0.21 -11.27 18.85
N HIS A 90 0.51 -10.77 20.04
CA HIS A 90 -0.35 -10.96 21.21
C HIS A 90 -1.70 -10.27 21.04
N ALA A 91 -1.73 -9.04 20.53
CA ALA A 91 -3.00 -8.35 20.23
C ALA A 91 -3.83 -9.11 19.19
N ALA A 92 -3.19 -9.69 18.18
CA ALA A 92 -3.84 -10.52 17.17
C ALA A 92 -4.45 -11.79 17.77
N MET A 93 -3.70 -12.51 18.60
CA MET A 93 -4.19 -13.72 19.28
C MET A 93 -5.39 -13.43 20.21
N GLN A 94 -5.33 -12.32 20.94
CA GLN A 94 -6.46 -11.89 21.77
C GLN A 94 -7.67 -11.54 20.93
N ALA A 95 -7.48 -10.81 19.82
CA ALA A 95 -8.58 -10.47 18.92
C ALA A 95 -9.27 -11.72 18.36
N GLU A 96 -8.50 -12.72 17.97
CA GLU A 96 -9.03 -14.00 17.49
C GLU A 96 -9.86 -14.72 18.57
N ALA A 97 -9.36 -14.77 19.81
CA ALA A 97 -10.08 -15.37 20.94
C ALA A 97 -11.42 -14.66 21.18
N TYR A 98 -11.44 -13.30 21.12
CA TYR A 98 -12.67 -12.54 21.28
C TYR A 98 -13.63 -12.67 20.11
N MET A 99 -13.15 -12.80 18.87
CA MET A 99 -14.02 -13.05 17.70
C MET A 99 -14.73 -14.41 17.76
N ARG A 100 -14.10 -15.40 18.36
CA ARG A 100 -14.68 -16.73 18.60
C ARG A 100 -15.62 -16.76 19.81
N SER A 101 -15.54 -15.75 20.67
CA SER A 101 -16.31 -15.65 21.91
C SER A 101 -17.68 -15.06 21.65
N THR A 102 -18.72 -15.60 22.33
CA THR A 102 -20.07 -15.04 22.37
C THR A 102 -20.25 -13.94 23.43
N ALA A 103 -19.16 -13.41 23.97
CA ALA A 103 -19.20 -12.41 25.05
C ALA A 103 -19.91 -11.13 24.62
N LYS A 104 -20.85 -10.65 25.45
CA LYS A 104 -21.68 -9.46 25.18
C LYS A 104 -20.89 -8.17 24.91
N ASN A 105 -19.64 -8.07 25.37
CA ASN A 105 -18.77 -6.89 25.21
C ASN A 105 -17.64 -7.12 24.18
N GLY A 106 -17.70 -8.16 23.36
CA GLY A 106 -16.66 -8.52 22.41
C GLY A 106 -16.29 -7.38 21.44
N GLY A 107 -17.28 -6.62 20.97
CA GLY A 107 -17.05 -5.49 20.06
C GLY A 107 -16.19 -4.37 20.67
N ALA A 108 -16.39 -4.02 21.94
CA ALA A 108 -15.59 -2.99 22.61
C ALA A 108 -14.13 -3.44 22.78
N VAL A 109 -13.92 -4.73 23.12
CA VAL A 109 -12.58 -5.30 23.24
C VAL A 109 -11.88 -5.37 21.90
N LEU A 110 -12.58 -5.80 20.84
CA LEU A 110 -12.02 -5.83 19.48
C LEU A 110 -11.63 -4.43 18.99
N ALA A 111 -12.43 -3.41 19.29
CA ALA A 111 -12.08 -2.03 18.98
C ALA A 111 -10.84 -1.53 19.77
N ALA A 112 -10.71 -1.89 21.04
CA ALA A 112 -9.53 -1.57 21.84
C ALA A 112 -8.27 -2.27 21.30
N LEU A 113 -8.36 -3.55 20.92
CA LEU A 113 -7.28 -4.29 20.28
C LEU A 113 -6.93 -3.72 18.90
N GLY A 114 -7.91 -3.30 18.11
CA GLY A 114 -7.70 -2.59 16.85
C GLY A 114 -6.94 -1.27 17.04
N ASN A 115 -7.28 -0.48 18.05
CA ASN A 115 -6.54 0.74 18.40
C ASN A 115 -5.11 0.43 18.84
N LEU A 116 -4.90 -0.63 19.60
CA LEU A 116 -3.58 -1.08 20.01
C LEU A 116 -2.72 -1.50 18.81
N LEU A 117 -3.26 -2.29 17.89
CA LEU A 117 -2.58 -2.66 16.63
C LEU A 117 -2.19 -1.42 15.81
N VAL A 118 -3.10 -0.47 15.64
CA VAL A 118 -2.81 0.79 14.93
C VAL A 118 -1.68 1.56 15.61
N SER A 119 -1.64 1.59 16.95
CA SER A 119 -0.56 2.24 17.70
C SER A 119 0.78 1.58 17.47
N TYR A 120 0.86 0.25 17.55
CA TYR A 120 2.08 -0.51 17.23
C TYR A 120 2.56 -0.26 15.80
N ILE A 121 1.66 -0.36 14.83
CA ILE A 121 1.98 -0.14 13.41
C ILE A 121 2.50 1.28 13.18
N THR A 122 1.88 2.28 13.81
CA THR A 122 2.27 3.69 13.66
C THR A 122 3.66 3.96 14.25
N LEU A 123 3.97 3.38 15.41
CA LEU A 123 5.27 3.53 16.05
C LEU A 123 6.37 2.85 15.22
N ARG A 124 6.17 1.60 14.85
CA ARG A 124 7.16 0.81 14.12
C ARG A 124 7.30 1.22 12.66
N GLY A 125 6.24 1.67 12.02
CA GLY A 125 6.28 2.15 10.64
C GLY A 125 7.20 3.36 10.45
N LYS A 126 7.35 4.19 11.47
CA LYS A 126 8.30 5.33 11.46
C LYS A 126 9.76 4.89 11.58
N GLU A 127 10.04 3.76 12.26
CA GLU A 127 11.39 3.26 12.47
C GLU A 127 11.99 2.54 11.25
N THR A 128 11.16 2.11 10.30
CA THR A 128 11.58 1.24 9.19
C THR A 128 11.98 1.97 7.92
N SER A 129 11.61 3.23 7.77
CA SER A 129 11.99 4.02 6.59
C SER A 129 13.20 4.90 6.89
N SER A 130 14.21 4.83 6.03
CA SER A 130 15.33 5.75 6.13
C SER A 130 14.89 7.19 5.79
N PRO A 131 15.49 8.24 6.43
CA PRO A 131 15.15 9.63 6.13
C PRO A 131 15.26 9.97 4.65
N VAL A 132 16.20 9.35 3.95
CA VAL A 132 16.41 9.54 2.51
C VAL A 132 15.23 9.03 1.71
N VAL A 133 14.73 7.82 2.03
CA VAL A 133 13.58 7.22 1.34
C VAL A 133 12.32 8.05 1.61
N GLU A 134 12.13 8.53 2.83
CA GLU A 134 11.01 9.41 3.16
C GLU A 134 11.09 10.76 2.43
N THR A 135 12.29 11.35 2.30
CA THR A 135 12.49 12.57 1.52
C THR A 135 12.13 12.37 0.06
N VAL A 136 12.63 11.29 -0.58
CA VAL A 136 12.32 10.97 -1.98
C VAL A 136 10.82 10.68 -2.16
N ARG A 137 10.21 9.94 -1.25
CA ARG A 137 8.78 9.65 -1.26
C ARG A 137 7.95 10.93 -1.16
N GLY A 138 8.28 11.79 -0.19
CA GLY A 138 7.60 13.07 0.01
C GLY A 138 7.70 13.99 -1.21
N ASP A 139 8.88 14.04 -1.84
CA ASP A 139 9.10 14.82 -3.06
C ASP A 139 8.25 14.29 -4.24
N ILE A 140 8.24 12.97 -4.46
CA ILE A 140 7.39 12.34 -5.48
C ILE A 140 5.91 12.65 -5.22
N GLU A 141 5.42 12.48 -4.00
CA GLU A 141 4.01 12.71 -3.66
C GLU A 141 3.59 14.18 -3.86
N SER A 142 4.48 15.11 -3.53
CA SER A 142 4.24 16.56 -3.72
C SER A 142 4.21 16.97 -5.19
N ASN A 143 4.79 16.15 -6.08
CA ASN A 143 4.92 16.44 -7.50
C ASN A 143 4.13 15.48 -8.41
N LEU A 144 3.20 14.69 -7.87
CA LEU A 144 2.45 13.69 -8.65
C LEU A 144 1.74 14.29 -9.87
N THR A 145 1.11 15.44 -9.70
CA THR A 145 0.33 16.13 -10.73
C THR A 145 1.15 17.11 -11.57
N ASN A 146 2.41 17.31 -11.24
CA ASN A 146 3.29 18.23 -11.94
C ASN A 146 3.81 17.59 -13.24
N THR A 147 3.37 18.11 -14.39
CA THR A 147 3.76 17.62 -15.72
C THR A 147 5.23 17.92 -16.08
N THR A 148 5.85 18.91 -15.42
CA THR A 148 7.25 19.31 -15.64
C THR A 148 8.21 18.70 -14.63
N TYR A 149 7.72 17.90 -13.69
CA TYR A 149 8.56 17.29 -12.66
C TYR A 149 9.56 16.30 -13.24
N SER A 150 10.83 16.56 -13.02
CA SER A 150 11.94 15.66 -13.33
C SER A 150 12.42 14.97 -12.06
N LEU A 151 12.07 13.69 -11.93
CA LEU A 151 12.52 12.85 -10.82
C LEU A 151 14.05 12.73 -10.80
N GLU A 152 14.70 12.65 -11.96
CA GLU A 152 16.15 12.53 -12.07
C GLU A 152 16.84 13.77 -11.51
N ASP A 153 16.36 14.98 -11.88
CA ASP A 153 16.93 16.22 -11.38
C ASP A 153 16.69 16.41 -9.87
N SER A 154 15.56 15.93 -9.37
CA SER A 154 15.28 15.93 -7.95
C SER A 154 16.23 15.00 -7.18
N LEU A 155 16.45 13.80 -7.66
CA LEU A 155 17.38 12.85 -7.03
C LEU A 155 18.84 13.32 -7.08
N LYS A 156 19.25 14.04 -8.14
CA LYS A 156 20.59 14.63 -8.25
C LYS A 156 20.87 15.73 -7.23
N LYS A 157 19.84 16.35 -6.68
CA LYS A 157 19.98 17.39 -5.62
C LYS A 157 20.29 16.80 -4.24
N LEU A 158 20.09 15.50 -4.06
CA LEU A 158 20.41 14.85 -2.80
C LEU A 158 21.94 14.73 -2.64
N PRO A 159 22.47 14.92 -1.41
CA PRO A 159 23.92 14.79 -1.14
C PRO A 159 24.37 13.32 -1.09
N LEU A 160 23.84 12.49 -1.97
CA LEU A 160 24.06 11.04 -2.02
C LEU A 160 24.17 10.57 -3.48
N ASN A 161 24.88 9.48 -3.68
CA ASN A 161 24.98 8.87 -4.99
C ASN A 161 23.61 8.38 -5.48
N TYR A 162 23.27 8.70 -6.74
CA TYR A 162 22.01 8.36 -7.38
C TYR A 162 21.68 6.85 -7.32
N ASP A 163 22.67 6.00 -7.64
CA ASP A 163 22.49 4.54 -7.61
C ASP A 163 22.26 4.00 -6.21
N TYR A 164 22.93 4.59 -5.21
CA TYR A 164 22.69 4.26 -3.81
C TYR A 164 21.26 4.56 -3.40
N VAL A 165 20.79 5.79 -3.68
CA VAL A 165 19.41 6.21 -3.37
C VAL A 165 18.39 5.30 -4.06
N ARG A 166 18.60 4.99 -5.34
CA ARG A 166 17.73 4.11 -6.12
C ARG A 166 17.67 2.69 -5.53
N LYS A 167 18.81 2.12 -5.15
CA LYS A 167 18.89 0.78 -4.53
C LYS A 167 18.23 0.76 -3.14
N LEU A 168 18.51 1.77 -2.33
CA LEU A 168 17.94 1.91 -1.00
C LEU A 168 16.43 2.06 -1.06
N PHE A 169 15.93 2.95 -1.93
CA PHE A 169 14.50 3.15 -2.15
C PHE A 169 13.81 1.85 -2.59
N LYS A 170 14.41 1.12 -3.55
CA LYS A 170 13.88 -0.17 -4.00
C LYS A 170 13.89 -1.22 -2.89
N LYS A 171 14.94 -1.25 -2.05
CA LYS A 171 15.04 -2.18 -0.91
C LYS A 171 13.90 -1.94 0.09
N GLU A 172 13.58 -0.68 0.40
CA GLU A 172 12.61 -0.32 1.43
C GLU A 172 11.17 -0.26 0.91
N THR A 173 10.95 0.14 -0.35
CA THR A 173 9.61 0.31 -0.93
C THR A 173 9.18 -0.84 -1.85
N GLY A 174 10.12 -1.66 -2.29
CA GLY A 174 9.88 -2.74 -3.27
C GLY A 174 9.97 -2.30 -4.74
N ALA A 175 10.01 -1.01 -5.03
CA ALA A 175 10.07 -0.43 -6.37
C ALA A 175 11.18 0.63 -6.49
N THR A 176 11.66 0.89 -7.70
CA THR A 176 12.51 2.04 -7.93
C THR A 176 11.72 3.35 -7.79
N PRO A 177 12.36 4.51 -7.53
CA PRO A 177 11.65 5.79 -7.45
C PRO A 177 10.79 6.08 -8.68
N HIS A 178 11.26 5.73 -9.87
CA HIS A 178 10.52 5.92 -11.12
C HIS A 178 9.28 4.99 -11.22
N GLU A 179 9.43 3.71 -10.88
CA GLU A 179 8.30 2.77 -10.81
C GLU A 179 7.28 3.22 -9.78
N TYR A 180 7.74 3.74 -8.64
CA TYR A 180 6.88 4.29 -7.59
C TYR A 180 6.08 5.50 -8.11
N LEU A 181 6.75 6.49 -8.72
CA LEU A 181 6.08 7.66 -9.32
C LEU A 181 5.01 7.24 -10.33
N LEU A 182 5.36 6.33 -11.26
CA LEU A 182 4.42 5.86 -12.28
C LEU A 182 3.22 5.15 -11.65
N SER A 183 3.44 4.28 -10.66
CA SER A 183 2.33 3.57 -10.01
C SER A 183 1.37 4.54 -9.31
N ARG A 184 1.90 5.56 -8.60
CA ARG A 184 1.09 6.57 -7.92
C ARG A 184 0.25 7.39 -8.91
N ARG A 185 0.87 7.79 -10.02
CA ARG A 185 0.16 8.48 -11.13
C ARG A 185 -0.93 7.61 -11.74
N MET A 186 -0.68 6.31 -11.90
CA MET A 186 -1.68 5.36 -12.42
C MET A 186 -2.84 5.15 -11.46
N GLU A 187 -2.59 5.08 -10.15
CA GLU A 187 -3.65 5.00 -9.15
C GLU A 187 -4.54 6.25 -9.15
N LEU A 188 -3.93 7.44 -9.24
CA LEU A 188 -4.65 8.69 -9.37
C LEU A 188 -5.54 8.69 -10.63
N ALA A 189 -4.97 8.28 -11.78
CA ALA A 189 -5.71 8.19 -13.04
C ALA A 189 -6.90 7.23 -12.95
N ARG A 190 -6.70 6.07 -12.34
CA ARG A 190 -7.78 5.10 -12.09
C ARG A 190 -8.88 5.70 -11.25
N GLY A 191 -8.52 6.42 -10.18
CA GLY A 191 -9.49 7.11 -9.32
C GLY A 191 -10.31 8.14 -10.09
N LEU A 192 -9.68 8.96 -10.94
CA LEU A 192 -10.36 9.95 -11.78
C LEU A 192 -11.30 9.31 -12.80
N ILE A 193 -10.89 8.21 -13.46
CA ILE A 193 -11.73 7.49 -14.41
C ILE A 193 -12.97 6.94 -13.70
N ILE A 194 -12.81 6.26 -12.57
CA ILE A 194 -13.93 5.66 -11.82
C ILE A 194 -14.89 6.76 -11.31
N SER A 195 -14.37 7.86 -10.78
CA SER A 195 -15.20 8.97 -10.31
C SER A 195 -15.95 9.64 -11.46
N GLY A 196 -15.33 9.77 -12.64
CA GLY A 196 -15.96 10.30 -13.84
C GLY A 196 -17.11 9.42 -14.38
N LEU A 197 -16.98 8.10 -14.24
CA LEU A 197 -18.06 7.15 -14.61
C LEU A 197 -19.28 7.27 -13.68
N SER A 198 -19.07 7.64 -12.44
CA SER A 198 -20.14 7.83 -11.44
C SER A 198 -20.87 9.18 -11.60
N ASN A 199 -20.30 10.11 -12.35
CA ASN A 199 -20.84 11.47 -12.50
C ASN A 199 -21.19 11.76 -13.97
N LYS A 200 -22.48 11.64 -14.29
CA LYS A 200 -23.04 11.89 -15.65
C LYS A 200 -22.70 13.27 -16.25
N TYR A 201 -22.27 14.23 -15.45
CA TYR A 201 -22.05 15.63 -15.85
C TYR A 201 -20.57 16.03 -15.98
N SER A 202 -19.61 15.14 -15.70
CA SER A 202 -18.19 15.47 -15.71
C SER A 202 -17.32 14.29 -16.16
N ALA A 203 -17.49 13.89 -17.43
CA ALA A 203 -16.57 12.93 -18.05
C ALA A 203 -15.31 13.67 -18.50
N TYR A 204 -14.21 13.49 -17.78
CA TYR A 204 -12.90 13.97 -18.22
C TYR A 204 -12.47 13.26 -19.51
N THR A 205 -11.91 14.01 -20.44
CA THR A 205 -11.21 13.42 -21.59
C THR A 205 -9.94 12.71 -21.15
N VAL A 206 -9.47 11.76 -21.94
CA VAL A 206 -8.19 11.05 -21.67
C VAL A 206 -7.02 12.04 -21.54
N SER A 207 -7.02 13.12 -22.32
CA SER A 207 -6.00 14.18 -22.24
C SER A 207 -6.05 14.94 -20.92
N GLN A 208 -7.25 15.30 -20.45
CA GLN A 208 -7.41 15.97 -19.15
C GLN A 208 -7.00 15.08 -17.99
N ILE A 209 -7.30 13.77 -18.05
CA ILE A 209 -6.85 12.81 -17.03
C ILE A 209 -5.34 12.68 -17.05
N ALA A 210 -4.71 12.61 -18.24
CA ALA A 210 -3.27 12.54 -18.37
C ALA A 210 -2.58 13.75 -17.71
N GLU A 211 -3.04 14.96 -18.03
CA GLU A 211 -2.53 16.21 -17.48
C GLU A 211 -2.74 16.27 -15.94
N ALA A 212 -3.94 15.96 -15.46
CA ALA A 212 -4.26 15.93 -14.02
C ALA A 212 -3.40 14.91 -13.24
N CYS A 213 -2.87 13.89 -13.92
CA CYS A 213 -1.98 12.88 -13.36
C CYS A 213 -0.49 13.16 -13.62
N GLY A 214 -0.13 14.37 -14.08
CA GLY A 214 1.25 14.79 -14.27
C GLY A 214 1.93 14.25 -15.54
N PHE A 215 1.16 13.82 -16.56
CA PHE A 215 1.71 13.42 -17.85
C PHE A 215 1.62 14.57 -18.84
N ALA A 216 2.77 14.98 -19.40
CA ALA A 216 2.81 15.98 -20.47
C ALA A 216 2.23 15.46 -21.79
N GLU A 217 2.36 14.14 -22.04
CA GLU A 217 1.94 13.52 -23.31
C GLU A 217 0.82 12.47 -23.09
N PRO A 218 -0.41 12.73 -23.56
CA PRO A 218 -1.54 11.80 -23.41
C PRO A 218 -1.32 10.44 -24.08
N LEU A 219 -0.54 10.37 -25.16
CA LEU A 219 -0.21 9.11 -25.83
C LEU A 219 0.71 8.24 -24.98
N TYR A 220 1.70 8.83 -24.32
CA TYR A 220 2.56 8.12 -23.37
C TYR A 220 1.75 7.64 -22.16
N PHE A 221 0.91 8.49 -21.59
CA PHE A 221 -0.02 8.12 -20.53
C PHE A 221 -0.85 6.89 -20.90
N SER A 222 -1.49 6.90 -22.09
CA SER A 222 -2.36 5.80 -22.52
C SER A 222 -1.61 4.47 -22.66
N ARG A 223 -0.35 4.50 -23.13
CA ARG A 223 0.50 3.30 -23.21
C ARG A 223 0.87 2.76 -21.82
N VAL A 224 1.24 3.65 -20.89
CA VAL A 224 1.56 3.29 -19.52
C VAL A 224 0.35 2.73 -18.82
N PHE A 225 -0.81 3.37 -18.94
CA PHE A 225 -2.06 2.93 -18.34
C PHE A 225 -2.47 1.53 -18.83
N LYS A 226 -2.42 1.29 -20.15
CA LYS A 226 -2.69 -0.03 -20.72
C LYS A 226 -1.73 -1.09 -20.22
N LYS A 227 -0.44 -0.75 -20.04
CA LYS A 227 0.56 -1.67 -19.46
C LYS A 227 0.23 -2.04 -18.01
N TYR A 228 -0.31 -1.09 -17.21
CA TYR A 228 -0.64 -1.31 -15.80
C TYR A 228 -1.96 -2.06 -15.59
N TYR A 229 -2.98 -1.74 -16.37
CA TYR A 229 -4.34 -2.23 -16.16
C TYR A 229 -4.87 -3.17 -17.25
N GLY A 230 -4.06 -3.46 -18.28
CA GLY A 230 -4.40 -4.37 -19.36
C GLY A 230 -5.29 -3.78 -20.45
N VAL A 231 -6.00 -2.68 -20.17
CA VAL A 231 -6.94 -2.02 -21.07
C VAL A 231 -6.63 -0.53 -21.21
N ALA A 232 -7.07 0.09 -22.30
CA ALA A 232 -6.87 1.52 -22.52
C ALA A 232 -7.69 2.36 -21.51
N PRO A 233 -7.26 3.60 -21.18
CA PRO A 233 -8.01 4.49 -20.27
C PRO A 233 -9.47 4.72 -20.72
N SER A 234 -9.72 4.80 -22.03
CA SER A 234 -11.06 5.00 -22.61
C SER A 234 -11.98 3.78 -22.50
N GLU A 235 -11.43 2.61 -22.21
CA GLU A 235 -12.14 1.33 -22.10
C GLU A 235 -12.28 0.88 -20.64
N TYR A 236 -11.53 1.51 -19.73
CA TYR A 236 -11.48 1.12 -18.33
C TYR A 236 -12.81 1.47 -17.62
N GLY A 237 -13.49 0.46 -17.11
CA GLY A 237 -14.74 0.61 -16.36
C GLY A 237 -16.02 0.57 -17.22
N LYS A 238 -15.88 0.26 -18.53
CA LYS A 238 -17.02 -0.01 -19.41
C LYS A 238 -17.53 -1.41 -19.26
#